data_d63c5365620e81bad13522f71a10a5cd
#
_entry.id   d63c5365620e81bad13522f71a10a5cd
#
_cell.length_a   1.000
_cell.length_b   1.000
_cell.length_c   1.000
_cell.angle_alpha   90.00
_cell.angle_beta   90.00
_cell.angle_gamma   90.00
#
_symmetry.space_group_name_H-M   'P 1'
#
loop_
_entity.id
_entity.type
_entity.pdbx_description
1 polymer ?
#
loop_
_entity_poly.entity_id
_entity_poly.type
_entity_poly.pdbx_seq_one_letter_code
_entity_poly.pdbx_strand_id
1 'polypeptide(L)'
;MSNTDRLRRTEVVPLGNPTLRQISTVLATVVLAIVLISFRPFQPEGPAAAQGGDIVNQIGFGSLALLALFSLLTLADRRVVAMMVSPWWLIVFGFLALSVMHAIDPPSAMRAALFTAIGVLAIVTVLVLPRDAESFTTVLLVAGLAAVLLSYAGLILFPATAVHSGAGVEPQHAGLWRGAFSHKNVAGPVMACLSFAGLYAFRRGRRWAGGTLLVLAMIFMANTGSKTTAGLVPLSIVLVALPGIFGMRFLTPVIFMTMMIGAALATLGIVFIEPLKDLAQQVAPDLTYTGRTALWDFLGEMIAKKPWFGYGYESFWSTPFIYFMEQPFDRDWDIRGSVHGHNGYLDIAVLMGLPALAACLVAFWIVPVRDYMRTPRLKENIYLSDFFMMILMFTSLNAFLESFFLRRVDPVWLFFLMGCLGMRMAARIRIPSAWSG
;
A
#
# COMPACT_ATOMS: atom_id res chain seq x y z
N MET A 1 -2.61 34.24 -13.03
CA MET A 1 -3.19 32.91 -13.27
C MET A 1 -4.12 33.03 -14.46
N SER A 2 -3.74 32.49 -15.60
CA SER A 2 -4.51 32.62 -16.85
C SER A 2 -5.80 31.78 -16.75
N ASN A 3 -6.83 32.28 -17.45
CA ASN A 3 -8.18 31.69 -17.48
C ASN A 3 -8.24 30.28 -18.12
N THR A 4 -7.14 29.74 -18.58
CA THR A 4 -6.98 28.42 -19.19
C THR A 4 -6.77 27.29 -18.17
N ASP A 5 -6.47 27.59 -16.91
CA ASP A 5 -6.29 26.61 -15.83
C ASP A 5 -7.58 26.25 -15.08
N ARG A 6 -8.71 26.74 -15.50
CA ARG A 6 -9.99 26.12 -15.17
C ARG A 6 -10.13 24.82 -15.95
N LEU A 7 -9.23 23.87 -15.69
CA LEU A 7 -9.53 22.47 -15.97
C LEU A 7 -10.98 22.26 -15.52
N ARG A 8 -11.85 21.90 -16.43
CA ARG A 8 -13.26 21.58 -16.20
C ARG A 8 -13.31 20.54 -15.09
N ARG A 9 -13.37 21.00 -13.84
CA ARG A 9 -13.51 20.13 -12.67
C ARG A 9 -14.85 19.48 -12.84
N THR A 10 -14.84 18.21 -13.20
CA THR A 10 -16.05 17.45 -13.45
C THR A 10 -16.76 17.29 -12.12
N GLU A 11 -17.99 17.74 -12.03
CA GLU A 11 -18.86 17.39 -10.92
C GLU A 11 -19.27 15.92 -11.06
N VAL A 12 -19.20 15.19 -9.97
CA VAL A 12 -19.69 13.79 -9.93
C VAL A 12 -21.20 13.84 -10.13
N VAL A 13 -21.70 13.10 -11.12
CA VAL A 13 -23.15 13.00 -11.33
C VAL A 13 -23.76 12.13 -10.23
N PRO A 14 -24.76 12.64 -9.48
CA PRO A 14 -25.43 11.84 -8.46
C PRO A 14 -26.16 10.65 -9.09
N LEU A 15 -26.23 9.54 -8.35
CA LEU A 15 -27.20 8.51 -8.65
C LEU A 15 -28.57 9.06 -8.20
N GLY A 16 -29.44 9.35 -9.15
CA GLY A 16 -30.77 9.93 -8.87
C GLY A 16 -31.69 9.03 -8.03
N ASN A 17 -31.35 7.75 -7.88
CA ASN A 17 -32.10 6.78 -7.08
C ASN A 17 -31.36 6.47 -5.76
N PRO A 18 -31.97 6.74 -4.58
CA PRO A 18 -31.39 6.45 -3.28
C PRO A 18 -31.00 4.97 -3.10
N THR A 19 -31.77 4.04 -3.64
CA THR A 19 -31.50 2.61 -3.57
C THR A 19 -30.22 2.25 -4.33
N LEU A 20 -30.01 2.81 -5.52
CA LEU A 20 -28.76 2.59 -6.28
C LEU A 20 -27.55 3.15 -5.56
N ARG A 21 -27.70 4.28 -4.86
CA ARG A 21 -26.65 4.85 -4.03
C ARG A 21 -26.28 3.92 -2.86
N GLN A 22 -27.28 3.37 -2.18
CA GLN A 22 -27.04 2.39 -1.10
C GLN A 22 -26.36 1.13 -1.64
N ILE A 23 -26.85 0.58 -2.76
CA ILE A 23 -26.23 -0.59 -3.42
C ILE A 23 -24.76 -0.30 -3.77
N SER A 24 -24.47 0.85 -4.37
CA SER A 24 -23.08 1.27 -4.69
C SER A 24 -22.20 1.33 -3.45
N THR A 25 -22.69 1.90 -2.36
CA THR A 25 -21.96 2.00 -1.09
C THR A 25 -21.72 0.63 -0.48
N VAL A 26 -22.73 -0.25 -0.47
CA VAL A 26 -22.62 -1.63 0.04
C VAL A 26 -21.61 -2.43 -0.79
N LEU A 27 -21.70 -2.37 -2.12
CA LEU A 27 -20.75 -3.06 -3.00
C LEU A 27 -19.30 -2.60 -2.77
N ALA A 28 -19.06 -1.29 -2.69
CA ALA A 28 -17.73 -0.75 -2.37
C ALA A 28 -17.25 -1.22 -0.99
N THR A 29 -18.15 -1.29 0.00
CA THR A 29 -17.83 -1.77 1.36
C THR A 29 -17.43 -3.25 1.34
N VAL A 30 -18.20 -4.09 0.65
CA VAL A 30 -17.91 -5.54 0.52
C VAL A 30 -16.56 -5.74 -0.19
N VAL A 31 -16.32 -5.02 -1.29
CA VAL A 31 -15.05 -5.10 -2.01
C VAL A 31 -13.88 -4.71 -1.11
N LEU A 32 -13.98 -3.60 -0.37
CA LEU A 32 -12.90 -3.17 0.53
C LEU A 32 -12.72 -4.16 1.69
N ALA A 33 -13.79 -4.63 2.30
CA ALA A 33 -13.71 -5.59 3.40
C ALA A 33 -13.01 -6.89 2.97
N ILE A 34 -13.37 -7.44 1.80
CA ILE A 34 -12.74 -8.66 1.26
C ILE A 34 -11.24 -8.41 0.97
N VAL A 35 -10.90 -7.25 0.39
CA VAL A 35 -9.49 -6.89 0.13
C VAL A 35 -8.68 -6.80 1.41
N LEU A 36 -9.27 -6.30 2.50
CA LEU A 36 -8.58 -6.18 3.80
C LEU A 36 -8.47 -7.53 4.54
N ILE A 37 -9.51 -8.36 4.47
CA ILE A 37 -9.63 -9.58 5.28
C ILE A 37 -9.16 -10.82 4.51
N SER A 38 -9.23 -10.82 3.16
CA SER A 38 -9.06 -11.99 2.31
C SER A 38 -10.21 -13.01 2.46
N PHE A 39 -10.24 -14.03 1.58
CA PHE A 39 -11.18 -15.16 1.68
C PHE A 39 -10.71 -16.25 2.65
N ARG A 40 -9.45 -16.19 3.06
CA ARG A 40 -8.86 -17.14 4.04
C ARG A 40 -8.08 -16.37 5.10
N PRO A 41 -8.75 -15.70 6.05
CA PRO A 41 -8.10 -15.14 7.23
C PRO A 41 -7.56 -16.26 8.14
N PHE A 42 -6.66 -15.91 9.04
CA PHE A 42 -6.14 -16.81 10.08
C PHE A 42 -5.40 -18.05 9.54
N GLN A 43 -4.60 -17.86 8.48
CA GLN A 43 -3.78 -18.99 7.99
C GLN A 43 -2.65 -19.34 8.96
N PRO A 44 -2.31 -20.63 9.11
CA PRO A 44 -1.15 -21.06 9.87
C PRO A 44 0.15 -20.42 9.35
N GLU A 45 1.16 -20.33 10.22
CA GLU A 45 2.51 -19.94 9.83
C GLU A 45 3.21 -21.11 9.10
N GLY A 46 4.01 -20.79 8.09
CA GLY A 46 4.87 -21.75 7.44
C GLY A 46 4.82 -21.74 5.91
N PRO A 47 5.75 -22.45 5.26
CA PRO A 47 5.90 -22.47 3.81
C PRO A 47 4.77 -23.22 3.07
N ALA A 48 3.93 -23.97 3.77
CA ALA A 48 2.81 -24.71 3.17
C ALA A 48 1.77 -23.81 2.50
N ALA A 49 1.72 -22.51 2.84
CA ALA A 49 0.85 -21.55 2.21
C ALA A 49 1.35 -21.10 0.80
N ALA A 50 2.59 -21.41 0.43
CA ALA A 50 3.23 -20.91 -0.79
C ALA A 50 3.27 -21.92 -1.96
N GLN A 51 3.05 -23.22 -1.73
CA GLN A 51 3.37 -24.26 -2.71
C GLN A 51 2.23 -24.73 -3.63
N GLY A 52 1.06 -24.20 -3.53
CA GLY A 52 -0.02 -24.53 -4.47
C GLY A 52 -1.00 -23.38 -4.49
N GLY A 53 -1.34 -22.90 -5.66
CA GLY A 53 -2.30 -21.80 -5.76
C GLY A 53 -3.54 -22.13 -4.92
N ASP A 54 -3.79 -21.33 -3.87
CA ASP A 54 -4.97 -21.47 -3.01
C ASP A 54 -6.24 -21.30 -3.84
N ILE A 55 -6.92 -22.40 -4.12
CA ILE A 55 -8.10 -22.45 -4.97
C ILE A 55 -9.26 -21.57 -4.42
N VAL A 56 -9.35 -21.45 -3.08
CA VAL A 56 -10.35 -20.61 -2.43
C VAL A 56 -10.08 -19.14 -2.74
N ASN A 57 -8.84 -18.70 -2.61
CA ASN A 57 -8.46 -17.34 -2.99
C ASN A 57 -8.57 -17.10 -4.50
N GLN A 58 -8.24 -18.09 -5.34
CA GLN A 58 -8.40 -17.95 -6.80
C GLN A 58 -9.86 -17.75 -7.19
N ILE A 59 -10.76 -18.61 -6.74
CA ILE A 59 -12.21 -18.49 -7.02
C ILE A 59 -12.76 -17.23 -6.37
N GLY A 60 -12.42 -16.96 -5.12
CA GLY A 60 -12.90 -15.81 -4.37
C GLY A 60 -12.51 -14.48 -5.02
N PHE A 61 -11.22 -14.25 -5.28
CA PHE A 61 -10.77 -13.02 -5.93
C PHE A 61 -11.18 -12.94 -7.40
N GLY A 62 -11.31 -14.07 -8.12
CA GLY A 62 -11.91 -14.12 -9.45
C GLY A 62 -13.38 -13.65 -9.43
N SER A 63 -14.18 -14.14 -8.49
CA SER A 63 -15.57 -13.70 -8.29
C SER A 63 -15.65 -12.23 -7.89
N LEU A 64 -14.73 -11.77 -7.03
CA LEU A 64 -14.62 -10.36 -6.65
C LEU A 64 -14.30 -9.47 -7.86
N ALA A 65 -13.44 -9.92 -8.76
CA ALA A 65 -13.10 -9.21 -9.99
C ALA A 65 -14.33 -9.07 -10.91
N LEU A 66 -15.11 -10.14 -11.06
CA LEU A 66 -16.36 -10.10 -11.84
C LEU A 66 -17.37 -9.15 -11.21
N LEU A 67 -17.55 -9.20 -9.89
CA LEU A 67 -18.43 -8.28 -9.15
C LEU A 67 -17.99 -6.82 -9.31
N ALA A 68 -16.68 -6.55 -9.15
CA ALA A 68 -16.10 -5.22 -9.31
C ALA A 68 -16.29 -4.70 -10.74
N LEU A 69 -15.97 -5.52 -11.74
CA LEU A 69 -16.14 -5.17 -13.15
C LEU A 69 -17.61 -4.87 -13.49
N PHE A 70 -18.53 -5.76 -13.09
CA PHE A 70 -19.97 -5.56 -13.29
C PHE A 70 -20.44 -4.26 -12.62
N SER A 71 -20.02 -4.01 -11.39
CA SER A 71 -20.38 -2.80 -10.66
C SER A 71 -19.84 -1.52 -11.33
N LEU A 72 -18.61 -1.55 -11.84
CA LEU A 72 -18.05 -0.43 -12.59
C LEU A 72 -18.75 -0.18 -13.91
N LEU A 73 -19.12 -1.23 -14.64
CA LEU A 73 -19.83 -1.09 -15.93
C LEU A 73 -21.26 -0.55 -15.78
N THR A 74 -21.95 -0.91 -14.67
CA THR A 74 -23.36 -0.57 -14.48
C THR A 74 -23.59 0.67 -13.61
N LEU A 75 -22.77 0.88 -12.57
CA LEU A 75 -23.00 1.90 -11.55
C LEU A 75 -21.98 3.05 -11.57
N ALA A 76 -20.77 2.84 -12.14
CA ALA A 76 -19.75 3.86 -12.09
C ALA A 76 -20.00 5.01 -13.08
N ASP A 77 -19.57 6.21 -12.71
CA ASP A 77 -19.43 7.32 -13.64
C ASP A 77 -18.18 7.11 -14.50
N ARG A 78 -18.39 6.83 -15.80
CA ARG A 78 -17.29 6.56 -16.75
C ARG A 78 -16.28 7.68 -16.84
N ARG A 79 -16.69 8.94 -16.58
CA ARG A 79 -15.80 10.10 -16.56
C ARG A 79 -14.83 10.02 -15.39
N VAL A 80 -15.32 9.62 -14.22
CA VAL A 80 -14.48 9.43 -13.02
C VAL A 80 -13.51 8.27 -13.22
N VAL A 81 -13.96 7.15 -13.79
CA VAL A 81 -13.08 6.02 -14.13
C VAL A 81 -11.97 6.48 -15.11
N ALA A 82 -12.32 7.20 -16.17
CA ALA A 82 -11.34 7.69 -17.15
C ALA A 82 -10.31 8.64 -16.52
N MET A 83 -10.69 9.43 -15.51
CA MET A 83 -9.76 10.30 -14.79
C MET A 83 -8.75 9.56 -13.92
N MET A 84 -9.05 8.33 -13.51
CA MET A 84 -8.10 7.47 -12.78
C MET A 84 -6.92 7.03 -13.67
N VAL A 85 -7.14 6.91 -14.97
CA VAL A 85 -6.09 6.53 -15.91
C VAL A 85 -5.00 7.60 -15.94
N SER A 86 -3.77 7.19 -15.71
CA SER A 86 -2.58 8.02 -15.75
C SER A 86 -1.55 7.42 -16.69
N PRO A 87 -0.92 8.19 -17.58
CA PRO A 87 0.14 7.68 -18.45
C PRO A 87 1.25 6.96 -17.65
N TRP A 88 1.62 7.49 -16.49
CA TRP A 88 2.65 6.89 -15.65
C TRP A 88 2.26 5.53 -15.08
N TRP A 89 0.97 5.35 -14.71
CA TRP A 89 0.49 4.03 -14.30
C TRP A 89 0.44 3.04 -15.48
N LEU A 90 0.10 3.51 -16.69
CA LEU A 90 0.17 2.67 -17.89
C LEU A 90 1.60 2.22 -18.18
N ILE A 91 2.59 3.11 -17.99
CA ILE A 91 4.02 2.77 -18.14
C ILE A 91 4.43 1.75 -17.08
N VAL A 92 4.07 1.94 -15.80
CA VAL A 92 4.37 0.98 -14.72
C VAL A 92 3.79 -0.40 -15.02
N PHE A 93 2.52 -0.47 -15.42
CA PHE A 93 1.90 -1.75 -15.79
C PHE A 93 2.44 -2.32 -17.09
N GLY A 94 2.91 -1.50 -18.02
CA GLY A 94 3.65 -1.91 -19.20
C GLY A 94 4.97 -2.62 -18.82
N PHE A 95 5.74 -2.05 -17.89
CA PHE A 95 6.94 -2.70 -17.37
C PHE A 95 6.61 -3.98 -16.58
N LEU A 96 5.51 -4.00 -15.81
CA LEU A 96 5.07 -5.23 -15.16
C LEU A 96 4.75 -6.33 -16.18
N ALA A 97 3.99 -6.02 -17.23
CA ALA A 97 3.66 -6.97 -18.29
C ALA A 97 4.93 -7.47 -19.01
N LEU A 98 5.86 -6.57 -19.33
CA LEU A 98 7.15 -6.92 -19.91
C LEU A 98 7.95 -7.84 -18.98
N SER A 99 7.96 -7.55 -17.68
CA SER A 99 8.65 -8.36 -16.66
C SER A 99 8.05 -9.76 -16.53
N VAL A 100 6.73 -9.92 -16.68
CA VAL A 100 6.06 -11.24 -16.75
C VAL A 100 6.52 -12.04 -17.96
N MET A 101 6.72 -11.39 -19.10
CA MET A 101 7.18 -12.07 -20.33
C MET A 101 8.63 -12.59 -20.22
N HIS A 102 9.45 -11.98 -19.35
CA HIS A 102 10.83 -12.38 -19.07
C HIS A 102 10.96 -13.24 -17.80
N ALA A 103 9.85 -13.62 -17.18
CA ALA A 103 9.84 -14.42 -15.97
C ALA A 103 10.38 -15.84 -16.21
N ILE A 104 11.06 -16.42 -15.22
CA ILE A 104 11.55 -17.81 -15.26
C ILE A 104 10.36 -18.78 -15.29
N ASP A 105 9.28 -18.48 -14.56
CA ASP A 105 8.00 -19.21 -14.58
C ASP A 105 6.87 -18.26 -15.04
N PRO A 106 6.68 -18.09 -16.36
CA PRO A 106 5.66 -17.18 -16.89
C PRO A 106 4.22 -17.48 -16.42
N PRO A 107 3.78 -18.75 -16.30
CA PRO A 107 2.45 -19.06 -15.75
C PRO A 107 2.25 -18.58 -14.31
N SER A 108 3.23 -18.72 -13.45
CA SER A 108 3.18 -18.23 -12.06
C SER A 108 3.20 -16.70 -12.00
N ALA A 109 4.09 -16.08 -12.76
CA ALA A 109 4.17 -14.63 -12.89
C ALA A 109 2.88 -14.02 -13.45
N MET A 110 2.28 -14.66 -14.46
CA MET A 110 0.99 -14.24 -15.02
C MET A 110 -0.14 -14.31 -13.98
N ARG A 111 -0.23 -15.41 -13.24
CA ARG A 111 -1.21 -15.51 -12.14
C ARG A 111 -1.04 -14.39 -11.13
N ALA A 112 0.19 -14.10 -10.70
CA ALA A 112 0.46 -13.03 -9.75
C ALA A 112 0.10 -11.64 -10.34
N ALA A 113 0.41 -11.37 -11.59
CA ALA A 113 0.05 -10.15 -12.29
C ALA A 113 -1.48 -9.99 -12.42
N LEU A 114 -2.22 -11.08 -12.68
CA LEU A 114 -3.68 -11.07 -12.68
C LEU A 114 -4.25 -10.72 -11.31
N PHE A 115 -3.69 -11.28 -10.22
CA PHE A 115 -4.11 -10.88 -8.87
C PHE A 115 -3.79 -9.41 -8.58
N THR A 116 -2.67 -8.89 -9.06
CA THR A 116 -2.35 -7.46 -8.96
C THR A 116 -3.37 -6.61 -9.73
N ALA A 117 -3.77 -7.03 -10.93
CA ALA A 117 -4.81 -6.36 -11.71
C ALA A 117 -6.19 -6.40 -11.03
N ILE A 118 -6.55 -7.53 -10.39
CA ILE A 118 -7.77 -7.65 -9.57
C ILE A 118 -7.73 -6.65 -8.41
N GLY A 119 -6.60 -6.50 -7.73
CA GLY A 119 -6.41 -5.52 -6.68
C GLY A 119 -6.61 -4.08 -7.18
N VAL A 120 -6.05 -3.75 -8.35
CA VAL A 120 -6.27 -2.44 -8.99
C VAL A 120 -7.75 -2.20 -9.29
N LEU A 121 -8.42 -3.19 -9.87
CA LEU A 121 -9.85 -3.12 -10.18
C LEU A 121 -10.69 -2.91 -8.92
N ALA A 122 -10.37 -3.63 -7.85
CA ALA A 122 -11.04 -3.50 -6.55
C ALA A 122 -10.88 -2.08 -5.98
N ILE A 123 -9.67 -1.52 -5.98
CA ILE A 123 -9.42 -0.16 -5.47
C ILE A 123 -10.11 0.91 -6.32
N VAL A 124 -10.10 0.77 -7.65
CA VAL A 124 -10.87 1.67 -8.53
C VAL A 124 -12.36 1.61 -8.17
N THR A 125 -12.91 0.40 -7.94
CA THR A 125 -14.30 0.22 -7.52
C THR A 125 -14.60 0.93 -6.20
N VAL A 126 -13.75 0.75 -5.19
CA VAL A 126 -13.87 1.40 -3.87
C VAL A 126 -13.86 2.92 -3.96
N LEU A 127 -13.05 3.48 -4.86
CA LEU A 127 -12.94 4.94 -5.04
C LEU A 127 -14.06 5.54 -5.86
N VAL A 128 -14.58 4.82 -6.86
CA VAL A 128 -15.50 5.39 -7.87
C VAL A 128 -16.97 5.15 -7.52
N LEU A 129 -17.33 4.03 -6.88
CA LEU A 129 -18.74 3.73 -6.57
C LEU A 129 -19.34 4.70 -5.53
N PRO A 130 -18.65 5.07 -4.43
CA PRO A 130 -19.12 6.14 -3.56
C PRO A 130 -19.02 7.48 -4.30
N ARG A 131 -20.15 8.17 -4.47
CA ARG A 131 -20.19 9.42 -5.24
C ARG A 131 -20.11 10.69 -4.40
N ASP A 132 -20.01 10.51 -3.10
CA ASP A 132 -19.88 11.58 -2.12
C ASP A 132 -19.02 11.15 -0.93
N ALA A 133 -18.56 12.14 -0.18
CA ALA A 133 -17.66 11.93 0.94
C ALA A 133 -18.33 11.15 2.08
N GLU A 134 -19.63 11.26 2.26
CA GLU A 134 -20.36 10.52 3.30
C GLU A 134 -20.45 9.02 2.99
N SER A 135 -20.78 8.66 1.75
CA SER A 135 -20.78 7.28 1.28
C SER A 135 -19.37 6.67 1.39
N PHE A 136 -18.33 7.41 0.96
CA PHE A 136 -16.94 6.95 1.07
C PHE A 136 -16.49 6.78 2.54
N THR A 137 -16.90 7.70 3.43
CA THR A 137 -16.63 7.57 4.87
C THR A 137 -17.28 6.30 5.44
N THR A 138 -18.51 6.00 5.03
CA THR A 138 -19.23 4.80 5.45
C THR A 138 -18.49 3.54 4.98
N VAL A 139 -18.02 3.50 3.73
CA VAL A 139 -17.20 2.39 3.20
C VAL A 139 -15.97 2.15 4.05
N LEU A 140 -15.19 3.22 4.35
CA LEU A 140 -13.98 3.11 5.15
C LEU A 140 -14.28 2.65 6.58
N LEU A 141 -15.32 3.21 7.23
CA LEU A 141 -15.68 2.85 8.60
C LEU A 141 -16.17 1.41 8.72
N VAL A 142 -17.10 0.99 7.86
CA VAL A 142 -17.69 -0.35 7.98
C VAL A 142 -16.65 -1.43 7.63
N ALA A 143 -15.94 -1.28 6.51
CA ALA A 143 -14.91 -2.25 6.13
C ALA A 143 -13.72 -2.24 7.12
N GLY A 144 -13.30 -1.06 7.57
CA GLY A 144 -12.20 -0.92 8.54
C GLY A 144 -12.56 -1.50 9.91
N LEU A 145 -13.75 -1.20 10.45
CA LEU A 145 -14.21 -1.80 11.71
C LEU A 145 -14.38 -3.30 11.59
N ALA A 146 -14.90 -3.82 10.46
CA ALA A 146 -15.01 -5.25 10.22
C ALA A 146 -13.63 -5.94 10.28
N ALA A 147 -12.62 -5.38 9.62
CA ALA A 147 -11.26 -5.93 9.61
C ALA A 147 -10.60 -5.88 11.01
N VAL A 148 -10.76 -4.76 11.72
CA VAL A 148 -10.20 -4.58 13.07
C VAL A 148 -10.89 -5.51 14.07
N LEU A 149 -12.23 -5.52 14.11
CA LEU A 149 -12.99 -6.37 15.03
C LEU A 149 -12.79 -7.85 14.76
N LEU A 150 -12.71 -8.26 13.49
CA LEU A 150 -12.37 -9.63 13.13
C LEU A 150 -10.96 -10.01 13.63
N SER A 151 -9.99 -9.10 13.52
CA SER A 151 -8.64 -9.34 14.01
C SER A 151 -8.61 -9.51 15.54
N TYR A 152 -9.38 -8.69 16.30
CA TYR A 152 -9.55 -8.87 17.74
C TYR A 152 -10.28 -10.17 18.09
N ALA A 153 -11.34 -10.50 17.36
CA ALA A 153 -12.04 -11.77 17.54
C ALA A 153 -11.09 -12.97 17.29
N GLY A 154 -10.19 -12.86 16.33
CA GLY A 154 -9.16 -13.84 16.06
C GLY A 154 -8.22 -14.07 17.25
N LEU A 155 -7.83 -13.02 17.97
CA LEU A 155 -6.99 -13.16 19.18
C LEU A 155 -7.67 -14.02 20.27
N ILE A 156 -8.99 -14.00 20.33
CA ILE A 156 -9.78 -14.72 21.32
C ILE A 156 -10.14 -16.12 20.82
N LEU A 157 -10.63 -16.22 19.57
CA LEU A 157 -11.19 -17.46 19.03
C LEU A 157 -10.14 -18.37 18.36
N PHE A 158 -9.10 -17.77 17.80
CA PHE A 158 -8.05 -18.44 17.01
C PHE A 158 -6.64 -17.98 17.40
N PRO A 159 -6.26 -17.99 18.71
CA PRO A 159 -4.98 -17.43 19.16
C PRO A 159 -3.78 -18.07 18.47
N ALA A 160 -3.83 -19.39 18.17
CA ALA A 160 -2.76 -20.11 17.49
C ALA A 160 -2.44 -19.59 16.08
N THR A 161 -3.39 -18.87 15.44
CA THR A 161 -3.22 -18.33 14.10
C THR A 161 -3.31 -16.80 14.03
N ALA A 162 -3.76 -16.16 15.10
CA ALA A 162 -3.85 -14.70 15.18
C ALA A 162 -2.67 -14.05 15.93
N VAL A 163 -1.87 -14.88 16.62
CA VAL A 163 -0.64 -14.49 17.33
C VAL A 163 0.51 -15.33 16.80
N HIS A 164 1.70 -14.76 16.67
CA HIS A 164 2.90 -15.50 16.29
C HIS A 164 3.28 -16.52 17.39
N SER A 165 3.48 -17.78 17.00
CA SER A 165 3.66 -18.89 17.93
C SER A 165 5.08 -18.99 18.51
N GLY A 166 6.07 -18.43 17.85
CA GLY A 166 7.48 -18.60 18.18
C GLY A 166 8.05 -19.99 17.84
N ALA A 167 7.21 -20.93 17.39
CA ALA A 167 7.64 -22.25 16.91
C ALA A 167 8.05 -22.25 15.43
N GLY A 168 7.87 -21.12 14.74
CA GLY A 168 8.17 -20.95 13.32
C GLY A 168 9.62 -20.56 13.05
N VAL A 169 9.86 -20.12 11.82
CA VAL A 169 11.18 -19.68 11.33
C VAL A 169 11.69 -18.42 12.05
N GLU A 170 10.78 -17.67 12.68
CA GLU A 170 11.07 -16.39 13.35
C GLU A 170 10.64 -16.41 14.84
N PRO A 171 11.34 -17.17 15.71
CA PRO A 171 10.98 -17.32 17.12
C PRO A 171 10.97 -16.00 17.90
N GLN A 172 11.70 -14.99 17.44
CA GLN A 172 11.72 -13.62 18.00
C GLN A 172 10.38 -12.88 17.85
N HIS A 173 9.44 -13.39 17.07
CA HIS A 173 8.10 -12.81 16.91
C HIS A 173 7.06 -13.40 17.88
N ALA A 174 7.44 -14.35 18.73
CA ALA A 174 6.51 -14.98 19.69
C ALA A 174 5.68 -13.94 20.45
N GLY A 175 4.37 -14.16 20.51
CA GLY A 175 3.44 -13.31 21.23
C GLY A 175 2.99 -12.03 20.49
N LEU A 176 3.59 -11.70 19.34
CA LEU A 176 3.19 -10.53 18.56
C LEU A 176 1.90 -10.78 17.78
N TRP A 177 1.03 -9.76 17.73
CA TRP A 177 -0.27 -9.87 17.08
C TRP A 177 -0.18 -9.75 15.57
N ARG A 178 -0.85 -10.64 14.86
CA ARG A 178 -1.05 -10.54 13.41
C ARG A 178 -2.53 -10.54 12.99
N GLY A 179 -3.44 -10.97 13.87
CA GLY A 179 -4.88 -10.97 13.63
C GLY A 179 -5.27 -11.81 12.42
N ALA A 180 -6.11 -11.25 11.57
CA ALA A 180 -6.57 -11.88 10.32
C ALA A 180 -5.50 -11.92 9.22
N PHE A 181 -4.35 -11.29 9.42
CA PHE A 181 -3.29 -11.15 8.39
C PHE A 181 -2.27 -12.28 8.47
N SER A 182 -1.50 -12.45 7.39
CA SER A 182 -0.47 -13.50 7.30
C SER A 182 0.72 -13.26 8.22
N HIS A 183 1.07 -12.00 8.48
CA HIS A 183 2.25 -11.61 9.26
C HIS A 183 2.05 -10.26 9.96
N LYS A 184 2.77 -10.03 11.07
CA LYS A 184 2.76 -8.76 11.81
C LYS A 184 3.20 -7.56 10.97
N ASN A 185 4.11 -7.77 10.01
CA ASN A 185 4.60 -6.73 9.09
C ASN A 185 3.55 -6.34 8.01
N VAL A 186 2.47 -7.11 7.87
CA VAL A 186 1.28 -6.72 7.10
C VAL A 186 0.24 -6.10 8.04
N ALA A 187 0.01 -6.72 9.20
CA ALA A 187 -0.98 -6.26 10.18
C ALA A 187 -0.71 -4.82 10.65
N GLY A 188 0.53 -4.53 11.07
CA GLY A 188 0.92 -3.19 11.54
C GLY A 188 0.62 -2.09 10.52
N PRO A 189 1.15 -2.15 9.29
CA PRO A 189 0.88 -1.16 8.25
C PRO A 189 -0.60 -1.04 7.85
N VAL A 190 -1.36 -2.13 7.82
CA VAL A 190 -2.81 -2.08 7.56
C VAL A 190 -3.52 -1.32 8.68
N MET A 191 -3.21 -1.63 9.94
CA MET A 191 -3.77 -0.92 11.09
C MET A 191 -3.38 0.57 11.12
N ALA A 192 -2.16 0.91 10.67
CA ALA A 192 -1.75 2.30 10.45
C ALA A 192 -2.67 3.01 9.45
N CYS A 193 -2.91 2.43 8.28
CA CYS A 193 -3.80 3.00 7.27
C CYS A 193 -5.25 3.11 7.78
N LEU A 194 -5.72 2.13 8.55
CA LEU A 194 -7.04 2.17 9.20
C LEU A 194 -7.12 3.25 10.28
N SER A 195 -6.03 3.54 10.99
CA SER A 195 -5.98 4.66 11.93
C SER A 195 -6.15 6.00 11.21
N PHE A 196 -5.55 6.18 10.03
CA PHE A 196 -5.77 7.38 9.19
C PHE A 196 -7.21 7.46 8.68
N ALA A 197 -7.84 6.32 8.33
CA ALA A 197 -9.25 6.28 7.96
C ALA A 197 -10.17 6.68 9.13
N GLY A 198 -9.85 6.22 10.35
CA GLY A 198 -10.51 6.63 11.58
C GLY A 198 -10.39 8.15 11.84
N LEU A 199 -9.18 8.69 11.70
CA LEU A 199 -8.92 10.14 11.82
C LEU A 199 -9.67 10.96 10.77
N TYR A 200 -9.70 10.49 9.51
CA TYR A 200 -10.48 11.12 8.44
C TYR A 200 -11.97 11.16 8.78
N ALA A 201 -12.55 10.05 9.20
CA ALA A 201 -13.96 9.97 9.61
C ALA A 201 -14.27 10.86 10.83
N PHE A 202 -13.35 10.90 11.82
CA PHE A 202 -13.45 11.77 12.98
C PHE A 202 -13.48 13.25 12.58
N ARG A 203 -12.59 13.69 11.70
CA ARG A 203 -12.54 15.07 11.17
C ARG A 203 -13.81 15.44 10.41
N ARG A 204 -14.46 14.47 9.74
CA ARG A 204 -15.74 14.66 9.05
C ARG A 204 -16.95 14.75 9.97
N GLY A 205 -16.78 14.56 11.28
CA GLY A 205 -17.85 14.65 12.28
C GLY A 205 -18.40 13.29 12.72
N ARG A 206 -17.94 12.17 12.16
CA ARG A 206 -18.26 10.81 12.63
C ARG A 206 -17.40 10.44 13.85
N ARG A 207 -17.49 11.28 14.92
CA ARG A 207 -16.54 11.29 16.04
C ARG A 207 -16.44 9.94 16.75
N TRP A 208 -17.57 9.32 17.08
CA TRP A 208 -17.57 8.04 17.80
C TRP A 208 -17.03 6.90 16.97
N ALA A 209 -17.58 6.66 15.78
CA ALA A 209 -17.15 5.55 14.93
C ALA A 209 -15.71 5.75 14.44
N GLY A 210 -15.35 6.98 14.03
CA GLY A 210 -13.99 7.30 13.60
C GLY A 210 -12.98 7.21 14.75
N GLY A 211 -13.34 7.71 15.94
CA GLY A 211 -12.52 7.58 17.15
C GLY A 211 -12.32 6.13 17.58
N THR A 212 -13.37 5.31 17.55
CA THR A 212 -13.28 3.87 17.83
C THR A 212 -12.36 3.16 16.86
N LEU A 213 -12.51 3.38 15.54
CA LEU A 213 -11.61 2.79 14.55
C LEU A 213 -10.16 3.22 14.77
N LEU A 214 -9.91 4.53 15.00
CA LEU A 214 -8.58 5.05 15.26
C LEU A 214 -7.94 4.37 16.48
N VAL A 215 -8.64 4.36 17.63
CA VAL A 215 -8.10 3.83 18.88
C VAL A 215 -7.85 2.34 18.80
N LEU A 216 -8.82 1.55 18.31
CA LEU A 216 -8.66 0.11 18.18
C LEU A 216 -7.53 -0.26 17.21
N ALA A 217 -7.42 0.42 16.06
CA ALA A 217 -6.34 0.19 15.12
C ALA A 217 -4.97 0.54 15.73
N MET A 218 -4.86 1.66 16.47
CA MET A 218 -3.61 2.06 17.15
C MET A 218 -3.20 1.05 18.24
N ILE A 219 -4.14 0.57 19.07
CA ILE A 219 -3.85 -0.45 20.08
C ILE A 219 -3.39 -1.75 19.42
N PHE A 220 -4.09 -2.20 18.37
CA PHE A 220 -3.69 -3.41 17.67
C PHE A 220 -2.29 -3.26 17.05
N MET A 221 -2.04 -2.14 16.36
CA MET A 221 -0.74 -1.82 15.76
C MET A 221 0.40 -1.89 16.78
N ALA A 222 0.21 -1.30 17.97
CA ALA A 222 1.23 -1.31 19.03
C ALA A 222 1.61 -2.75 19.45
N ASN A 223 0.65 -3.67 19.48
CA ASN A 223 0.87 -5.07 19.83
C ASN A 223 1.43 -5.94 18.68
N THR A 224 1.54 -5.40 17.45
CA THR A 224 2.28 -6.10 16.37
C THR A 224 3.79 -6.06 16.56
N GLY A 225 4.29 -5.22 17.48
CA GLY A 225 5.72 -5.04 17.71
C GLY A 225 6.47 -4.38 16.53
N SER A 226 5.75 -3.82 15.55
CA SER A 226 6.36 -3.10 14.43
C SER A 226 6.82 -1.71 14.85
N LYS A 227 8.09 -1.60 15.27
CA LYS A 227 8.69 -0.32 15.72
C LYS A 227 8.63 0.75 14.64
N THR A 228 8.91 0.38 13.39
CA THR A 228 8.84 1.28 12.22
C THR A 228 7.43 1.85 12.07
N THR A 229 6.40 1.01 12.10
CA THR A 229 5.01 1.44 11.97
C THR A 229 4.62 2.39 13.11
N ALA A 230 4.98 2.02 14.34
CA ALA A 230 4.67 2.83 15.54
C ALA A 230 5.28 4.24 15.48
N GLY A 231 6.50 4.38 14.94
CA GLY A 231 7.14 5.69 14.76
C GLY A 231 6.60 6.48 13.56
N LEU A 232 6.34 5.81 12.43
CA LEU A 232 5.93 6.47 11.20
C LEU A 232 4.47 6.97 11.23
N VAL A 233 3.56 6.37 12.03
CA VAL A 233 2.16 6.80 12.09
C VAL A 233 2.01 8.20 12.68
N PRO A 234 2.47 8.51 13.91
CA PRO A 234 2.37 9.86 14.44
C PRO A 234 3.16 10.86 13.60
N LEU A 235 4.32 10.47 13.06
CA LEU A 235 5.11 11.30 12.17
C LEU A 235 4.30 11.70 10.93
N SER A 236 3.67 10.75 10.25
CA SER A 236 2.88 11.00 9.04
C SER A 236 1.67 11.92 9.34
N ILE A 237 1.00 11.72 10.48
CA ILE A 237 -0.11 12.59 10.90
C ILE A 237 0.39 14.03 11.10
N VAL A 238 1.48 14.21 11.84
CA VAL A 238 2.03 15.54 12.14
C VAL A 238 2.50 16.23 10.87
N LEU A 239 3.30 15.56 10.05
CA LEU A 239 3.88 16.15 8.83
C LEU A 239 2.83 16.54 7.78
N VAL A 240 1.69 15.85 7.74
CA VAL A 240 0.60 16.19 6.81
C VAL A 240 -0.39 17.18 7.41
N ALA A 241 -0.76 17.04 8.69
CA ALA A 241 -1.78 17.88 9.30
C ALA A 241 -1.26 19.26 9.73
N LEU A 242 -0.03 19.32 10.27
CA LEU A 242 0.53 20.54 10.86
C LEU A 242 0.63 21.71 9.84
N PRO A 243 1.13 21.53 8.61
CA PRO A 243 1.14 22.60 7.62
C PRO A 243 -0.26 23.13 7.29
N GLY A 244 -1.27 22.25 7.30
CA GLY A 244 -2.67 22.63 7.07
C GLY A 244 -3.25 23.48 8.18
N ILE A 245 -2.91 23.21 9.45
CA ILE A 245 -3.35 23.98 10.63
C ILE A 245 -2.84 25.43 10.55
N PHE A 246 -1.60 25.63 10.09
CA PHE A 246 -1.00 26.94 9.92
C PHE A 246 -1.29 27.59 8.55
N GLY A 247 -2.19 27.04 7.75
CA GLY A 247 -2.52 27.57 6.42
C GLY A 247 -1.42 27.38 5.36
N MET A 248 -0.36 26.63 5.68
CA MET A 248 0.84 26.45 4.85
C MET A 248 0.84 25.09 4.12
N ARG A 249 -0.31 24.62 3.63
CA ARG A 249 -0.44 23.33 2.96
C ARG A 249 0.55 23.09 1.80
N PHE A 250 1.09 24.15 1.21
CA PHE A 250 2.12 24.04 0.18
C PHE A 250 3.44 23.42 0.70
N LEU A 251 3.68 23.43 2.01
CA LEU A 251 4.84 22.80 2.61
C LEU A 251 4.72 21.27 2.66
N THR A 252 3.52 20.70 2.70
CA THR A 252 3.33 19.24 2.77
C THR A 252 4.04 18.49 1.61
N PRO A 253 3.93 18.92 0.34
CA PRO A 253 4.72 18.36 -0.76
C PRO A 253 6.23 18.46 -0.59
N VAL A 254 6.72 19.60 -0.08
CA VAL A 254 8.15 19.81 0.17
C VAL A 254 8.63 18.85 1.27
N ILE A 255 7.89 18.78 2.38
CA ILE A 255 8.16 17.85 3.48
C ILE A 255 8.16 16.41 2.96
N PHE A 256 7.14 16.01 2.16
CA PHE A 256 7.09 14.68 1.58
C PHE A 256 8.36 14.36 0.78
N MET A 257 8.76 15.22 -0.15
CA MET A 257 9.94 14.99 -0.98
C MET A 257 11.22 14.97 -0.15
N THR A 258 11.37 15.87 0.84
CA THR A 258 12.52 15.90 1.75
C THR A 258 12.60 14.60 2.56
N MET A 259 11.48 14.11 3.08
CA MET A 259 11.43 12.84 3.81
C MET A 259 11.79 11.64 2.93
N MET A 260 11.31 11.61 1.66
CA MET A 260 11.66 10.54 0.73
C MET A 260 13.16 10.54 0.40
N ILE A 261 13.72 11.71 0.09
CA ILE A 261 15.16 11.86 -0.19
C ILE A 261 15.99 11.52 1.06
N GLY A 262 15.62 12.05 2.22
CA GLY A 262 16.28 11.75 3.49
C GLY A 262 16.26 10.25 3.83
N ALA A 263 15.12 9.59 3.67
CA ALA A 263 15.01 8.15 3.89
C ALA A 263 15.84 7.35 2.88
N ALA A 264 15.85 7.75 1.60
CA ALA A 264 16.70 7.12 0.58
C ALA A 264 18.19 7.24 0.94
N LEU A 265 18.64 8.43 1.35
CA LEU A 265 20.04 8.64 1.76
C LEU A 265 20.38 7.87 3.04
N ALA A 266 19.49 7.88 4.04
CA ALA A 266 19.71 7.19 5.31
C ALA A 266 19.66 5.65 5.20
N THR A 267 19.02 5.08 4.19
CA THR A 267 18.91 3.63 3.98
C THR A 267 19.82 3.16 2.83
N LEU A 268 19.50 3.54 1.61
CA LEU A 268 20.22 3.10 0.41
C LEU A 268 21.55 3.87 0.25
N GLY A 269 21.58 5.16 0.62
CA GLY A 269 22.78 5.97 0.52
C GLY A 269 23.95 5.41 1.33
N ILE A 270 23.70 4.93 2.56
CA ILE A 270 24.75 4.33 3.40
C ILE A 270 25.25 2.97 2.91
N VAL A 271 24.54 2.34 1.94
CA VAL A 271 24.99 1.08 1.33
C VAL A 271 25.74 1.35 0.03
N PHE A 272 25.26 2.29 -0.80
CA PHE A 272 25.73 2.46 -2.18
C PHE A 272 26.61 3.71 -2.40
N ILE A 273 26.72 4.62 -1.43
CA ILE A 273 27.47 5.88 -1.56
C ILE A 273 28.60 5.90 -0.52
N GLU A 274 29.84 5.65 -0.95
CA GLU A 274 30.99 5.51 -0.04
C GLU A 274 31.10 6.63 1.01
N PRO A 275 31.01 7.95 0.70
CA PRO A 275 31.07 8.98 1.74
C PRO A 275 29.99 8.87 2.82
N LEU A 276 28.78 8.39 2.46
CA LEU A 276 27.69 8.19 3.43
C LEU A 276 27.88 6.91 4.24
N LYS A 277 28.45 5.88 3.64
CA LYS A 277 28.86 4.65 4.32
C LYS A 277 29.91 4.92 5.39
N ASP A 278 30.97 5.67 5.03
CA ASP A 278 32.01 6.07 5.97
C ASP A 278 31.44 6.90 7.12
N LEU A 279 30.58 7.86 6.83
CA LEU A 279 29.91 8.66 7.85
C LEU A 279 29.02 7.79 8.76
N ALA A 280 28.26 6.85 8.21
CA ALA A 280 27.42 5.95 8.99
C ALA A 280 28.26 5.06 9.92
N GLN A 281 29.40 4.55 9.46
CA GLN A 281 30.33 3.77 10.29
C GLN A 281 30.95 4.58 11.44
N GLN A 282 31.16 5.87 11.24
CA GLN A 282 31.69 6.75 12.30
C GLN A 282 30.64 7.11 13.35
N VAL A 283 29.39 7.35 12.93
CA VAL A 283 28.31 7.84 13.81
C VAL A 283 27.54 6.69 14.47
N ALA A 284 27.35 5.59 13.76
CA ALA A 284 26.57 4.44 14.19
C ALA A 284 27.16 3.13 13.62
N PRO A 285 28.30 2.66 14.13
CA PRO A 285 29.03 1.50 13.58
C PRO A 285 28.18 0.22 13.56
N ASP A 286 27.22 0.07 14.48
CA ASP A 286 26.36 -1.10 14.61
C ASP A 286 25.05 -0.99 13.78
N LEU A 287 24.91 0.03 12.93
CA LEU A 287 23.71 0.26 12.15
C LEU A 287 23.61 -0.71 10.98
N THR A 288 22.97 -1.84 11.19
CA THR A 288 22.76 -2.88 10.16
C THR A 288 21.31 -2.98 9.66
N TYR A 289 20.39 -2.15 10.20
CA TYR A 289 18.95 -2.30 9.97
C TYR A 289 18.48 -3.76 10.16
N THR A 290 18.98 -4.43 11.20
CA THR A 290 18.68 -5.84 11.49
C THR A 290 19.19 -6.78 10.36
N GLY A 291 20.40 -6.54 9.85
CA GLY A 291 21.01 -7.35 8.79
C GLY A 291 20.61 -6.96 7.36
N ARG A 292 19.71 -5.98 7.18
CA ARG A 292 19.21 -5.59 5.86
C ARG A 292 20.26 -4.94 4.96
N THR A 293 21.29 -4.31 5.52
CA THR A 293 22.36 -3.69 4.74
C THR A 293 23.07 -4.69 3.84
N ALA A 294 23.42 -5.88 4.36
CA ALA A 294 24.03 -6.96 3.57
C ALA A 294 23.08 -7.48 2.47
N LEU A 295 21.76 -7.55 2.74
CA LEU A 295 20.77 -7.91 1.76
C LEU A 295 20.66 -6.87 0.65
N TRP A 296 20.68 -5.58 0.99
CA TRP A 296 20.61 -4.50 0.00
C TRP A 296 21.85 -4.42 -0.86
N ASP A 297 23.05 -4.67 -0.29
CA ASP A 297 24.30 -4.77 -1.03
C ASP A 297 24.23 -5.90 -2.06
N PHE A 298 23.78 -7.09 -1.64
CA PHE A 298 23.53 -8.20 -2.56
C PHE A 298 22.53 -7.83 -3.68
N LEU A 299 21.43 -7.14 -3.35
CA LEU A 299 20.49 -6.67 -4.37
C LEU A 299 21.13 -5.69 -5.34
N GLY A 300 22.02 -4.81 -4.87
CA GLY A 300 22.79 -3.91 -5.71
C GLY A 300 23.64 -4.66 -6.73
N GLU A 301 24.36 -5.72 -6.31
CA GLU A 301 25.12 -6.59 -7.21
C GLU A 301 24.21 -7.26 -8.28
N MET A 302 23.03 -7.73 -7.85
CA MET A 302 22.10 -8.38 -8.77
C MET A 302 21.49 -7.38 -9.76
N ILE A 303 21.12 -6.19 -9.31
CA ILE A 303 20.64 -5.11 -10.18
C ILE A 303 21.73 -4.72 -11.20
N ALA A 304 22.98 -4.62 -10.78
CA ALA A 304 24.10 -4.29 -11.68
C ALA A 304 24.29 -5.34 -12.80
N LYS A 305 23.99 -6.64 -12.53
CA LYS A 305 24.05 -7.70 -13.53
C LYS A 305 22.90 -7.62 -14.56
N LYS A 306 21.69 -7.14 -14.17
CA LYS A 306 20.52 -7.01 -15.04
C LYS A 306 19.79 -5.67 -14.86
N PRO A 307 20.43 -4.53 -15.17
CA PRO A 307 19.92 -3.19 -14.83
C PRO A 307 18.67 -2.77 -15.63
N TRP A 308 18.45 -3.30 -16.83
CA TRP A 308 17.43 -2.80 -17.75
C TRP A 308 16.06 -3.44 -17.56
N PHE A 309 16.00 -4.76 -17.39
CA PHE A 309 14.73 -5.53 -17.34
C PHE A 309 14.58 -6.37 -16.07
N GLY A 310 15.63 -6.40 -15.22
CA GLY A 310 15.63 -7.20 -14.01
C GLY A 310 15.61 -8.72 -14.30
N TYR A 311 15.17 -9.48 -13.29
CA TYR A 311 15.11 -10.94 -13.34
C TYR A 311 13.73 -11.50 -13.72
N GLY A 312 12.74 -10.66 -13.84
CA GLY A 312 11.35 -11.04 -14.10
C GLY A 312 10.49 -11.03 -12.85
N TYR A 313 9.23 -10.70 -13.05
CA TYR A 313 8.24 -10.65 -11.96
C TYR A 313 8.04 -12.05 -11.34
N GLU A 314 8.01 -12.15 -10.01
CA GLU A 314 7.96 -13.41 -9.24
C GLU A 314 9.09 -14.42 -9.60
N SER A 315 10.22 -13.94 -10.15
CA SER A 315 11.29 -14.79 -10.70
C SER A 315 12.65 -14.57 -10.03
N PHE A 316 12.68 -13.99 -8.86
CA PHE A 316 13.91 -13.77 -8.11
C PHE A 316 13.86 -14.46 -6.74
N TRP A 317 13.01 -13.98 -5.82
CA TRP A 317 12.91 -14.52 -4.47
C TRP A 317 12.24 -15.91 -4.46
N SER A 318 12.70 -16.76 -3.54
CA SER A 318 12.18 -18.12 -3.36
C SER A 318 12.26 -18.99 -4.63
N THR A 319 13.18 -18.70 -5.54
CA THR A 319 13.39 -19.45 -6.78
C THR A 319 14.60 -20.37 -6.64
N PRO A 320 14.72 -21.42 -7.49
CA PRO A 320 15.92 -22.23 -7.57
C PRO A 320 17.19 -21.41 -7.83
N PHE A 321 17.08 -20.28 -8.55
CA PHE A 321 18.20 -19.37 -8.77
C PHE A 321 18.80 -18.84 -7.47
N ILE A 322 17.98 -18.41 -6.51
CA ILE A 322 18.46 -17.94 -5.19
C ILE A 322 18.84 -19.12 -4.30
N TYR A 323 18.05 -20.19 -4.31
CA TYR A 323 18.25 -21.34 -3.41
C TYR A 323 19.58 -22.08 -3.68
N PHE A 324 19.99 -22.22 -4.94
CA PHE A 324 21.24 -22.88 -5.33
C PHE A 324 22.41 -21.91 -5.56
N MET A 325 22.23 -20.62 -5.27
CA MET A 325 23.31 -19.64 -5.37
C MET A 325 24.37 -19.92 -4.32
N GLU A 326 25.64 -19.90 -4.72
CA GLU A 326 26.78 -19.94 -3.79
C GLU A 326 26.72 -18.76 -2.86
N GLN A 327 26.82 -19.03 -1.55
CA GLN A 327 26.89 -17.99 -0.51
C GLN A 327 28.36 -17.67 -0.23
N PRO A 328 28.80 -16.42 -0.35
CA PRO A 328 30.10 -16.00 0.17
C PRO A 328 30.17 -16.25 1.66
N PHE A 329 31.25 -16.84 2.16
CA PHE A 329 31.45 -17.16 3.57
C PHE A 329 31.54 -15.93 4.47
N ASP A 330 31.75 -14.76 3.90
CA ASP A 330 31.87 -13.47 4.57
C ASP A 330 30.54 -12.72 4.74
N ARG A 331 29.41 -13.31 4.32
CA ARG A 331 28.07 -12.70 4.51
C ARG A 331 27.42 -13.21 5.78
N ASP A 332 27.11 -12.31 6.69
CA ASP A 332 26.46 -12.57 7.97
C ASP A 332 25.02 -13.12 7.84
N TRP A 333 24.47 -13.14 6.63
CA TRP A 333 23.07 -13.46 6.40
C TRP A 333 22.82 -14.38 5.21
N ASP A 334 22.04 -15.45 5.43
CA ASP A 334 21.67 -16.40 4.38
C ASP A 334 20.47 -15.87 3.59
N ILE A 335 20.70 -15.45 2.33
CA ILE A 335 19.68 -14.92 1.42
C ILE A 335 18.66 -15.97 0.96
N ARG A 336 18.96 -17.29 1.09
CA ARG A 336 18.12 -18.38 0.58
C ARG A 336 16.77 -18.46 1.26
N GLY A 337 16.68 -18.03 2.53
CA GLY A 337 15.44 -17.94 3.30
C GLY A 337 14.60 -16.68 3.02
N SER A 338 15.12 -15.73 2.22
CA SER A 338 14.43 -14.46 2.01
C SER A 338 13.32 -14.59 0.99
N VAL A 339 12.17 -13.99 1.30
CA VAL A 339 10.99 -13.94 0.42
C VAL A 339 10.83 -12.59 -0.28
N HIS A 340 11.65 -11.59 0.12
CA HIS A 340 11.72 -10.25 -0.46
C HIS A 340 12.94 -9.48 0.08
N GLY A 341 13.28 -8.36 -0.56
CA GLY A 341 14.45 -7.53 -0.21
C GLY A 341 14.29 -6.63 1.00
N HIS A 342 13.16 -6.64 1.69
CA HIS A 342 12.85 -5.66 2.75
C HIS A 342 13.10 -4.21 2.33
N ASN A 343 12.96 -3.94 1.05
CA ASN A 343 12.98 -2.61 0.44
C ASN A 343 12.23 -2.66 -0.88
N GLY A 344 11.03 -2.10 -0.90
CA GLY A 344 10.14 -2.17 -2.06
C GLY A 344 10.71 -1.52 -3.32
N TYR A 345 11.61 -0.53 -3.18
CA TYR A 345 12.25 0.13 -4.33
C TYR A 345 13.33 -0.76 -4.95
N LEU A 346 14.15 -1.42 -4.14
CA LEU A 346 15.12 -2.39 -4.62
C LEU A 346 14.45 -3.63 -5.23
N ASP A 347 13.33 -4.08 -4.66
CA ASP A 347 12.56 -5.18 -5.24
C ASP A 347 12.01 -4.83 -6.62
N ILE A 348 11.50 -3.63 -6.84
CA ILE A 348 11.12 -3.18 -8.18
C ILE A 348 12.32 -3.22 -9.13
N ALA A 349 13.47 -2.70 -8.70
CA ALA A 349 14.68 -2.66 -9.53
C ALA A 349 15.20 -4.06 -9.91
N VAL A 350 15.24 -5.00 -8.94
CA VAL A 350 15.74 -6.35 -9.21
C VAL A 350 14.76 -7.18 -10.06
N LEU A 351 13.45 -6.96 -9.89
CA LEU A 351 12.42 -7.70 -10.63
C LEU A 351 12.17 -7.13 -12.04
N MET A 352 12.18 -5.80 -12.19
CA MET A 352 11.69 -5.11 -13.38
C MET A 352 12.73 -4.18 -14.03
N GLY A 353 13.88 -3.95 -13.37
CA GLY A 353 14.96 -3.08 -13.83
C GLY A 353 14.83 -1.61 -13.37
N LEU A 354 15.93 -0.86 -13.55
CA LEU A 354 16.04 0.56 -13.18
C LEU A 354 15.06 1.48 -13.95
N PRO A 355 14.77 1.27 -15.26
CA PRO A 355 13.77 2.08 -15.95
C PRO A 355 12.37 1.93 -15.36
N ALA A 356 11.98 0.73 -14.91
CA ALA A 356 10.73 0.49 -14.21
C ALA A 356 10.71 1.20 -12.85
N LEU A 357 11.80 1.13 -12.08
CA LEU A 357 11.95 1.89 -10.84
C LEU A 357 11.78 3.39 -11.08
N ALA A 358 12.43 3.95 -12.09
CA ALA A 358 12.29 5.38 -12.42
C ALA A 358 10.84 5.76 -12.74
N ALA A 359 10.13 4.95 -13.55
CA ALA A 359 8.71 5.14 -13.82
C ALA A 359 7.84 5.05 -12.55
N CYS A 360 8.14 4.09 -11.67
CA CYS A 360 7.48 3.94 -10.37
C CYS A 360 7.72 5.17 -9.48
N LEU A 361 8.95 5.68 -9.37
CA LEU A 361 9.22 6.88 -8.57
C LEU A 361 8.42 8.09 -9.06
N VAL A 362 8.27 8.26 -10.37
CA VAL A 362 7.39 9.31 -10.91
C VAL A 362 5.93 9.06 -10.56
N ALA A 363 5.42 7.83 -10.75
CA ALA A 363 4.03 7.48 -10.46
C ALA A 363 3.70 7.56 -8.96
N PHE A 364 4.64 7.21 -8.09
CA PHE A 364 4.46 7.06 -6.64
C PHE A 364 4.73 8.35 -5.86
N TRP A 365 5.65 9.20 -6.32
CA TRP A 365 6.04 10.41 -5.60
C TRP A 365 5.63 11.69 -6.34
N ILE A 366 6.08 11.85 -7.58
CA ILE A 366 5.92 13.12 -8.31
C ILE A 366 4.46 13.37 -8.68
N VAL A 367 3.76 12.35 -9.19
CA VAL A 367 2.36 12.49 -9.59
C VAL A 367 1.45 12.79 -8.40
N PRO A 368 1.49 12.05 -7.27
CA PRO A 368 0.68 12.38 -6.09
C PRO A 368 0.99 13.75 -5.49
N VAL A 369 2.26 14.14 -5.41
CA VAL A 369 2.67 15.48 -4.95
C VAL A 369 2.06 16.58 -5.82
N ARG A 370 2.18 16.44 -7.14
CA ARG A 370 1.55 17.37 -8.09
C ARG A 370 0.03 17.41 -7.94
N ASP A 371 -0.61 16.26 -7.79
CA ASP A 371 -2.06 16.17 -7.64
C ASP A 371 -2.51 16.77 -6.27
N TYR A 372 -1.75 16.58 -5.19
CA TYR A 372 -1.99 17.25 -3.90
C TYR A 372 -1.98 18.79 -4.03
N MET A 373 -0.99 19.34 -4.73
CA MET A 373 -0.91 20.80 -4.98
C MET A 373 -2.09 21.34 -5.80
N ARG A 374 -2.69 20.49 -6.64
CA ARG A 374 -3.84 20.84 -7.50
C ARG A 374 -5.19 20.62 -6.84
N THR A 375 -5.23 20.04 -5.62
CA THR A 375 -6.48 19.78 -4.93
C THR A 375 -7.27 21.05 -4.67
N PRO A 376 -8.58 21.09 -5.00
CA PRO A 376 -9.45 22.22 -4.72
C PRO A 376 -9.46 22.55 -3.23
N ARG A 377 -9.52 23.83 -2.89
CA ARG A 377 -9.63 24.30 -1.50
C ARG A 377 -11.07 24.16 -0.96
N LEU A 378 -11.69 23.00 -1.20
CA LEU A 378 -13.01 22.65 -0.67
C LEU A 378 -12.81 21.70 0.52
N LYS A 379 -13.66 21.80 1.53
CA LYS A 379 -13.54 21.06 2.79
C LYS A 379 -13.32 19.55 2.56
N GLU A 380 -14.19 18.92 1.76
CA GLU A 380 -14.14 17.48 1.52
C GLU A 380 -12.90 17.05 0.72
N ASN A 381 -12.53 17.85 -0.30
CA ASN A 381 -11.31 17.60 -1.07
C ASN A 381 -10.05 17.75 -0.21
N ILE A 382 -10.02 18.72 0.73
CA ILE A 382 -8.93 18.90 1.66
C ILE A 382 -8.82 17.68 2.60
N TYR A 383 -9.92 17.25 3.21
CA TYR A 383 -9.91 16.12 4.14
C TYR A 383 -9.49 14.82 3.46
N LEU A 384 -9.97 14.58 2.23
CA LEU A 384 -9.57 13.41 1.45
C LEU A 384 -8.11 13.47 1.01
N SER A 385 -7.64 14.62 0.53
CA SER A 385 -6.24 14.74 0.13
C SER A 385 -5.27 14.60 1.31
N ASP A 386 -5.63 15.09 2.50
CA ASP A 386 -4.84 14.87 3.71
C ASP A 386 -4.82 13.38 4.09
N PHE A 387 -5.96 12.70 4.04
CA PHE A 387 -6.06 11.26 4.28
C PHE A 387 -5.18 10.45 3.32
N PHE A 388 -5.30 10.68 2.02
CA PHE A 388 -4.47 10.00 1.02
C PHE A 388 -2.98 10.35 1.16
N MET A 389 -2.65 11.60 1.53
CA MET A 389 -1.26 11.99 1.76
C MET A 389 -0.66 11.33 3.01
N MET A 390 -1.44 11.13 4.09
CA MET A 390 -0.99 10.36 5.26
C MET A 390 -0.67 8.91 4.88
N ILE A 391 -1.54 8.26 4.09
CA ILE A 391 -1.28 6.92 3.56
C ILE A 391 0.02 6.91 2.74
N LEU A 392 0.17 7.84 1.80
CA LEU A 392 1.34 7.90 0.92
C LEU A 392 2.62 8.19 1.70
N MET A 393 2.61 9.13 2.64
CA MET A 393 3.76 9.44 3.49
C MET A 393 4.19 8.20 4.28
N PHE A 394 3.25 7.57 4.97
CA PHE A 394 3.51 6.39 5.77
C PHE A 394 4.01 5.21 4.92
N THR A 395 3.27 4.84 3.88
CA THR A 395 3.59 3.65 3.08
C THR A 395 4.88 3.84 2.26
N SER A 396 5.13 5.03 1.70
CA SER A 396 6.37 5.31 0.97
C SER A 396 7.60 5.27 1.87
N LEU A 397 7.52 5.78 3.11
CA LEU A 397 8.60 5.67 4.10
C LEU A 397 8.78 4.21 4.56
N ASN A 398 7.68 3.51 4.82
CA ASN A 398 7.71 2.10 5.21
C ASN A 398 8.33 1.21 4.12
N ALA A 399 8.18 1.58 2.85
CA ALA A 399 8.73 0.83 1.71
C ALA A 399 10.27 0.85 1.63
N PHE A 400 10.96 1.73 2.34
CA PHE A 400 12.42 1.66 2.49
C PHE A 400 12.86 0.51 3.42
N LEU A 401 11.94 -0.02 4.22
CA LEU A 401 12.22 -1.07 5.20
C LEU A 401 11.37 -2.33 5.01
N GLU A 402 10.36 -2.28 4.13
CA GLU A 402 9.45 -3.41 3.83
C GLU A 402 9.11 -3.44 2.34
N SER A 403 8.71 -4.62 1.84
CA SER A 403 8.40 -4.84 0.43
C SER A 403 6.94 -5.26 0.25
N PHE A 404 6.17 -4.42 -0.42
CA PHE A 404 4.76 -4.68 -0.73
C PHE A 404 4.32 -4.14 -2.09
N PHE A 405 5.14 -3.34 -2.78
CA PHE A 405 4.78 -2.77 -4.08
C PHE A 405 4.51 -3.83 -5.13
N LEU A 406 3.40 -3.64 -5.87
CA LEU A 406 2.96 -4.51 -6.95
C LEU A 406 2.74 -5.99 -6.52
N ARG A 407 2.57 -6.26 -5.23
CA ARG A 407 2.39 -7.62 -4.70
C ARG A 407 0.91 -8.01 -4.70
N ARG A 408 0.45 -8.70 -5.76
CA ARG A 408 -0.88 -9.33 -5.85
C ARG A 408 -1.99 -8.46 -5.23
N VAL A 409 -2.78 -9.03 -4.31
CA VAL A 409 -3.81 -8.35 -3.51
C VAL A 409 -3.32 -8.03 -2.08
N ASP A 410 -2.05 -7.72 -1.91
CA ASP A 410 -1.50 -7.31 -0.61
C ASP A 410 -2.21 -6.04 -0.12
N PRO A 411 -2.80 -6.02 1.09
CA PRO A 411 -3.60 -4.89 1.55
C PRO A 411 -2.79 -3.61 1.76
N VAL A 412 -1.48 -3.69 2.07
CA VAL A 412 -0.62 -2.50 2.21
C VAL A 412 -0.37 -1.86 0.85
N TRP A 413 -0.09 -2.69 -0.17
CA TRP A 413 -0.01 -2.26 -1.55
C TRP A 413 -1.30 -1.58 -2.01
N LEU A 414 -2.44 -2.18 -1.67
CA LEU A 414 -3.75 -1.66 -2.08
C LEU A 414 -4.11 -0.35 -1.37
N PHE A 415 -3.72 -0.15 -0.11
CA PHE A 415 -3.80 1.17 0.53
C PHE A 415 -2.91 2.19 -0.15
N PHE A 416 -1.67 1.85 -0.48
CA PHE A 416 -0.78 2.74 -1.24
C PHE A 416 -1.41 3.14 -2.58
N LEU A 417 -1.93 2.18 -3.33
CA LEU A 417 -2.62 2.42 -4.60
C LEU A 417 -3.87 3.30 -4.42
N MET A 418 -4.65 3.05 -3.35
CA MET A 418 -5.78 3.91 -2.96
C MET A 418 -5.31 5.35 -2.68
N GLY A 419 -4.19 5.53 -2.02
CA GLY A 419 -3.56 6.83 -1.80
C GLY A 419 -3.24 7.54 -3.12
N CYS A 420 -2.58 6.87 -4.06
CA CYS A 420 -2.22 7.43 -5.36
C CYS A 420 -3.44 7.80 -6.22
N LEU A 421 -4.35 6.84 -6.41
CA LEU A 421 -5.53 7.02 -7.26
C LEU A 421 -6.55 7.95 -6.61
N GLY A 422 -6.74 7.85 -5.29
CA GLY A 422 -7.62 8.72 -4.51
C GLY A 422 -7.13 10.17 -4.51
N MET A 423 -5.81 10.39 -4.39
CA MET A 423 -5.22 11.73 -4.53
C MET A 423 -5.50 12.32 -5.91
N ARG A 424 -5.36 11.50 -6.97
CA ARG A 424 -5.66 11.92 -8.34
C ARG A 424 -7.13 12.29 -8.50
N MET A 425 -8.05 11.54 -7.89
CA MET A 425 -9.48 11.84 -7.85
C MET A 425 -9.74 13.14 -7.11
N ALA A 426 -9.24 13.30 -5.89
CA ALA A 426 -9.42 14.50 -5.08
C ALA A 426 -8.90 15.79 -5.76
N ALA A 427 -7.88 15.68 -6.62
CA ALA A 427 -7.32 16.80 -7.36
C ALA A 427 -8.19 17.26 -8.56
N ARG A 428 -9.04 16.39 -9.11
CA ARG A 428 -9.74 16.61 -10.39
C ARG A 428 -11.23 16.78 -10.29
N ILE A 429 -11.83 16.28 -9.20
CA ILE A 429 -13.26 16.24 -9.00
C ILE A 429 -13.62 17.08 -7.79
N ARG A 430 -14.72 17.82 -7.87
CA ARG A 430 -15.37 18.39 -6.68
C ARG A 430 -16.14 17.29 -5.99
N ILE A 431 -15.76 16.98 -4.77
CA ILE A 431 -16.37 15.92 -3.99
C ILE A 431 -17.49 16.55 -3.14
N PRO A 432 -18.75 16.16 -3.34
CA PRO A 432 -19.84 16.62 -2.51
C PRO A 432 -19.77 16.02 -1.10
N SER A 433 -20.27 16.75 -0.10
CA SER A 433 -20.28 16.27 1.31
C SER A 433 -21.24 15.09 1.48
N ALA A 434 -22.48 15.31 1.08
CA ALA A 434 -23.53 14.29 0.95
C ALA A 434 -24.51 14.77 -0.13
N TRP A 435 -25.16 13.86 -0.82
CA TRP A 435 -26.28 14.21 -1.69
C TRP A 435 -27.53 14.39 -0.83
N SER A 436 -28.04 15.63 -0.78
CA SER A 436 -29.43 15.87 -0.36
C SER A 436 -30.31 15.34 -1.47
N GLY A 437 -31.08 14.30 -1.21
CA GLY A 437 -32.13 13.81 -2.07
C GLY A 437 -33.24 14.85 -2.23
#